data_ae6764e128831c3d098595a2753594bf
#
_entry.id   ae6764e128831c3d098595a2753594bf
#
_cell.length_a   1.000
_cell.length_b   1.000
_cell.length_c   1.000
_cell.angle_alpha   90.00
_cell.angle_beta   90.00
_cell.angle_gamma   90.00
#
_symmetry.space_group_name_H-M   'P 1'
#
loop_
_entity.id
_entity.type
_entity.pdbx_description
1 polymer ?
#
loop_
_entity_poly.entity_id
_entity_poly.type
_entity_poly.pdbx_seq_one_letter_code
_entity_poly.pdbx_strand_id
1 'polypeptide(L)'
;HVKGILEELKLPYRILRLCSGDLGFTSALTYDFEVFSTAQDRWLEISSVSNFETFQANRLKLRFKNSEGKSQLAHTLNGSSLALPRVLAGILENYQTENSIEIPEVLRPYTGFERID
;
A
#
# COMPACT_ATOMS: atom_id res chain seq x y z
N HIS A 1 -5.51 -5.43 -3.92
CA HIS A 1 -5.22 -6.04 -2.61
C HIS A 1 -5.04 -4.96 -1.53
N VAL A 2 -4.07 -4.05 -1.66
CA VAL A 2 -3.85 -2.93 -0.71
C VAL A 2 -5.12 -2.11 -0.48
N LYS A 3 -5.82 -1.74 -1.57
CA LYS A 3 -7.11 -1.02 -1.50
C LYS A 3 -8.12 -1.74 -0.60
N GLY A 4 -8.28 -3.06 -0.75
CA GLY A 4 -9.21 -3.85 0.07
C GLY A 4 -8.90 -3.76 1.56
N ILE A 5 -7.62 -3.81 1.95
CA ILE A 5 -7.23 -3.66 3.36
C ILE A 5 -7.64 -2.29 3.92
N LEU A 6 -7.45 -1.21 3.15
CA LEU A 6 -7.81 0.14 3.58
C LEU A 6 -9.34 0.33 3.67
N GLU A 7 -10.09 -0.31 2.77
CA GLU A 7 -11.56 -0.32 2.82
C GLU A 7 -12.08 -1.08 4.05
N GLU A 8 -11.50 -2.23 4.39
CA GLU A 8 -11.83 -2.98 5.60
C GLU A 8 -11.47 -2.21 6.88
N LEU A 9 -10.35 -1.50 6.87
CA LEU A 9 -9.94 -0.61 7.96
C LEU A 9 -10.76 0.67 8.04
N LYS A 10 -11.58 0.98 7.04
CA LYS A 10 -12.40 2.21 6.93
C LYS A 10 -11.59 3.51 7.13
N LEU A 11 -10.31 3.49 6.73
CA LEU A 11 -9.45 4.68 6.80
C LEU A 11 -9.72 5.62 5.62
N PRO A 12 -9.66 6.94 5.82
CA PRO A 12 -9.69 7.90 4.72
C PRO A 12 -8.41 7.73 3.89
N TYR A 13 -8.54 7.27 2.65
CA TYR A 13 -7.41 7.03 1.76
C TYR A 13 -7.61 7.65 0.39
N ARG A 14 -6.51 7.85 -0.31
CA ARG A 14 -6.50 8.16 -1.74
C ARG A 14 -5.43 7.33 -2.45
N ILE A 15 -5.59 7.21 -3.77
CA ILE A 15 -4.65 6.51 -4.64
C ILE A 15 -4.12 7.51 -5.64
N LEU A 16 -2.79 7.64 -5.71
CA LEU A 16 -2.11 8.47 -6.69
C LEU A 16 -1.47 7.59 -7.74
N ARG A 17 -1.72 7.91 -9.01
CA ARG A 17 -0.89 7.42 -10.11
C ARG A 17 0.25 8.40 -10.27
N LEU A 18 1.48 7.96 -10.04
CA LEU A 18 2.64 8.83 -10.10
C LEU A 18 2.88 9.37 -11.51
N CYS A 19 3.21 10.65 -11.59
CA CYS A 19 3.69 11.29 -12.80
C CYS A 19 5.19 11.01 -13.02
N SER A 20 5.70 11.36 -14.18
CA SER A 20 7.11 11.12 -14.53
C SER A 20 8.13 11.81 -13.62
N GLY A 21 7.73 12.89 -12.92
CA GLY A 21 8.61 13.60 -11.97
C GLY A 21 8.86 12.82 -10.67
N ASP A 22 7.89 11.99 -10.25
CA ASP A 22 7.97 11.20 -9.03
C ASP A 22 8.21 9.71 -9.30
N LEU A 23 8.04 9.30 -10.57
CA LEU A 23 8.23 7.92 -10.98
C LEU A 23 9.72 7.55 -10.96
N GLY A 24 10.09 6.51 -10.19
CA GLY A 24 11.46 5.99 -10.22
C GLY A 24 11.86 5.48 -11.61
N PHE A 25 13.09 5.73 -12.05
CA PHE A 25 13.58 5.40 -13.40
C PHE A 25 13.44 3.91 -13.79
N THR A 26 13.24 3.03 -12.83
CA THR A 26 13.13 1.58 -13.04
C THR A 26 11.70 1.10 -13.26
N SER A 27 10.70 1.90 -12.87
CA SER A 27 9.29 1.53 -12.94
C SER A 27 8.61 2.14 -14.16
N ALA A 28 7.70 1.38 -14.76
CA ALA A 28 6.87 1.83 -15.88
C ALA A 28 5.55 2.45 -15.41
N LEU A 29 5.08 2.04 -14.22
CA LEU A 29 3.84 2.50 -13.61
C LEU A 29 3.93 2.30 -12.11
N THR A 30 3.53 3.32 -11.34
CA THR A 30 3.44 3.25 -9.88
C THR A 30 2.14 3.85 -9.38
N TYR A 31 1.52 3.19 -8.42
CA TYR A 31 0.41 3.69 -7.62
C TYR A 31 0.83 3.77 -6.17
N ASP A 32 0.69 4.96 -5.58
CA ASP A 32 0.88 5.19 -4.17
C ASP A 32 -0.47 5.25 -3.47
N PHE A 33 -0.53 4.64 -2.30
CA PHE A 33 -1.68 4.69 -1.40
C PHE A 33 -1.33 5.58 -0.24
N GLU A 34 -2.19 6.54 0.03
CA GLU A 34 -2.00 7.50 1.11
C GLU A 34 -3.21 7.48 2.04
N VAL A 35 -2.95 7.63 3.34
CA VAL A 35 -3.95 7.80 4.39
C VAL A 35 -3.84 9.21 4.94
N PHE A 36 -4.98 9.83 5.23
CA PHE A 36 -5.01 11.17 5.80
C PHE A 36 -4.62 11.14 7.28
N SER A 37 -3.61 11.93 7.65
CA SER A 37 -3.20 12.17 9.02
C SER A 37 -3.92 13.43 9.52
N THR A 38 -4.82 13.24 10.48
CA THR A 38 -5.55 14.37 11.09
C THR A 38 -4.66 15.22 11.98
N ALA A 39 -3.66 14.61 12.63
CA ALA A 39 -2.72 15.33 13.48
C ALA A 39 -1.73 16.20 12.69
N GLN A 40 -1.38 15.81 11.45
CA GLN A 40 -0.44 16.55 10.62
C GLN A 40 -1.12 17.36 9.51
N ASP A 41 -2.45 17.23 9.37
CA ASP A 41 -3.26 17.84 8.30
C ASP A 41 -2.68 17.57 6.91
N ARG A 42 -2.28 16.31 6.65
CA ARG A 42 -1.70 15.92 5.36
C ARG A 42 -1.90 14.44 5.05
N TRP A 43 -1.71 14.11 3.79
CA TRP A 43 -1.67 12.73 3.31
C TRP A 43 -0.30 12.09 3.56
N LEU A 44 -0.31 10.87 4.09
CA LEU A 44 0.88 10.08 4.35
C LEU A 44 0.88 8.84 3.46
N GLU A 45 1.91 8.67 2.65
CA GLU A 45 2.12 7.45 1.88
C GLU A 45 2.28 6.25 2.82
N ILE A 46 1.46 5.22 2.59
CA ILE A 46 1.46 3.98 3.36
C ILE A 46 1.81 2.75 2.53
N SER A 47 1.78 2.87 1.22
CA SER A 47 2.13 1.80 0.28
C SER A 47 2.46 2.40 -1.07
N SER A 48 3.47 1.84 -1.73
CA SER A 48 3.78 2.10 -3.12
C SER A 48 3.82 0.78 -3.88
N VAL A 49 3.10 0.70 -5.00
CA VAL A 49 2.99 -0.51 -5.82
C VAL A 49 3.40 -0.20 -7.24
N SER A 50 4.46 -0.85 -7.72
CA SER A 50 5.08 -0.57 -9.01
C SER A 50 5.09 -1.76 -9.94
N ASN A 51 4.87 -1.50 -11.23
CA ASN A 51 5.14 -2.41 -12.33
C ASN A 51 6.48 -2.02 -12.97
N PHE A 52 7.41 -2.95 -13.01
CA PHE A 52 8.75 -2.76 -13.58
C PHE A 52 8.90 -3.35 -14.99
N GLU A 53 7.83 -3.93 -15.53
CA GLU A 53 7.89 -4.66 -16.79
C GLU A 53 9.09 -5.61 -16.82
N THR A 54 9.94 -5.51 -17.83
CA THR A 54 11.12 -6.37 -17.99
C THR A 54 12.40 -5.84 -17.34
N PHE A 55 12.37 -4.64 -16.74
CA PHE A 55 13.58 -4.00 -16.24
C PHE A 55 14.35 -4.85 -15.22
N GLN A 56 13.67 -5.33 -14.20
CA GLN A 56 14.27 -6.18 -13.17
C GLN A 56 14.53 -7.59 -13.71
N ALA A 57 13.60 -8.16 -14.47
CA ALA A 57 13.74 -9.48 -15.06
C ALA A 57 14.96 -9.59 -15.98
N ASN A 58 15.27 -8.53 -16.73
CA ASN A 58 16.46 -8.50 -17.59
C ASN A 58 17.76 -8.59 -16.76
N ARG A 59 17.84 -7.90 -15.61
CA ARG A 59 19.00 -7.95 -14.70
C ARG A 59 19.12 -9.26 -13.96
N LEU A 60 17.98 -9.82 -13.54
CA LEU A 60 17.91 -11.14 -12.88
C LEU A 60 18.05 -12.29 -13.88
N LYS A 61 18.00 -12.00 -15.19
CA LYS A 61 17.90 -13.01 -16.26
C LYS A 61 16.68 -13.92 -16.08
N LEU A 62 15.62 -13.40 -15.47
CA LEU A 62 14.39 -14.12 -15.19
C LEU A 62 13.57 -14.27 -16.48
N ARG A 63 13.34 -15.49 -16.89
CA ARG A 63 12.61 -15.84 -18.10
C ARG A 63 11.56 -16.91 -17.82
N PHE A 64 10.55 -16.93 -18.66
CA PHE A 64 9.55 -17.99 -18.69
C PHE A 64 9.35 -18.49 -20.11
N LYS A 65 8.80 -19.68 -20.27
CA LYS A 65 8.34 -20.19 -21.57
C LYS A 65 6.88 -19.84 -21.75
N ASN A 66 6.56 -19.17 -22.85
CA ASN A 66 5.17 -18.88 -23.20
C ASN A 66 4.45 -20.14 -23.69
N SER A 67 3.18 -20.01 -24.08
CA SER A 67 2.35 -21.12 -24.58
C SER A 67 2.89 -21.78 -25.85
N GLU A 68 3.73 -21.07 -26.61
CA GLU A 68 4.41 -21.59 -27.81
C GLU A 68 5.79 -22.20 -27.50
N GLY A 69 6.18 -22.28 -26.23
CA GLY A 69 7.49 -22.78 -25.81
C GLY A 69 8.65 -21.78 -26.00
N LYS A 70 8.39 -20.54 -26.44
CA LYS A 70 9.42 -19.52 -26.62
C LYS A 70 9.82 -18.89 -25.29
N SER A 71 11.12 -18.66 -25.10
CA SER A 71 11.66 -18.00 -23.92
C SER A 71 11.45 -16.49 -23.99
N GLN A 72 10.81 -15.92 -22.99
CA GLN A 72 10.55 -14.48 -22.86
C GLN A 72 10.97 -13.97 -21.48
N LEU A 73 11.30 -12.65 -21.37
CA LEU A 73 11.53 -12.02 -20.08
C LEU A 73 10.20 -11.93 -19.31
N ALA A 74 10.24 -12.19 -18.03
CA ALA A 74 9.09 -11.97 -17.15
C ALA A 74 8.87 -10.48 -16.89
N HIS A 75 7.66 -10.11 -16.50
CA HIS A 75 7.38 -8.82 -15.88
C HIS A 75 7.40 -8.98 -14.36
N THR A 76 7.82 -7.94 -13.65
CA THR A 76 7.87 -7.96 -12.19
C THR A 76 7.03 -6.83 -11.61
N LEU A 77 6.42 -7.13 -10.46
CA LEU A 77 5.72 -6.18 -9.62
C LEU A 77 6.40 -6.11 -8.27
N ASN A 78 6.43 -4.93 -7.68
CA ASN A 78 6.87 -4.70 -6.32
C ASN A 78 5.81 -3.88 -5.58
N GLY A 79 5.63 -4.16 -4.29
CA GLY A 79 4.73 -3.39 -3.46
C GLY A 79 4.93 -3.74 -1.99
N SER A 80 4.89 -2.72 -1.13
CA SER A 80 4.79 -2.89 0.31
C SER A 80 3.32 -2.83 0.72
N SER A 81 2.90 -3.73 1.56
CA SER A 81 1.53 -3.75 2.08
C SER A 81 1.60 -4.05 3.58
N LEU A 82 1.69 -3.05 4.38
CA LEU A 82 1.66 -1.60 4.39
C LEU A 82 2.84 -1.04 5.20
N ALA A 83 3.05 0.28 5.19
CA ALA A 83 3.97 0.94 6.14
C ALA A 83 3.34 0.95 7.53
N LEU A 84 3.58 -0.12 8.32
CA LEU A 84 2.89 -0.37 9.59
C LEU A 84 2.89 0.82 10.56
N PRO A 85 4.01 1.54 10.79
CA PRO A 85 4.00 2.69 11.70
C PRO A 85 3.05 3.81 11.25
N ARG A 86 2.97 4.07 9.94
CA ARG A 86 2.09 5.11 9.39
C ARG A 86 0.62 4.69 9.42
N VAL A 87 0.34 3.42 9.16
CA VAL A 87 -1.02 2.89 9.26
C VAL A 87 -1.50 2.88 10.70
N LEU A 88 -0.63 2.49 11.65
CA LEU A 88 -0.95 2.55 13.07
C LEU A 88 -1.27 3.99 13.50
N ALA A 89 -0.43 4.96 13.12
CA ALA A 89 -0.71 6.37 13.39
C ALA A 89 -2.05 6.80 12.77
N GLY A 90 -2.30 6.43 11.51
CA GLY A 90 -3.56 6.71 10.83
C GLY A 90 -4.78 6.12 11.56
N ILE A 91 -4.67 4.91 12.10
CA ILE A 91 -5.74 4.30 12.91
C ILE A 91 -5.94 5.10 14.19
N LEU A 92 -4.88 5.33 14.97
CA LEU A 92 -4.97 6.06 16.23
C LEU A 92 -5.56 7.47 16.04
N GLU A 93 -5.17 8.18 14.99
CA GLU A 93 -5.61 9.52 14.70
C GLU A 93 -7.07 9.58 14.18
N ASN A 94 -7.46 8.70 13.27
CA ASN A 94 -8.76 8.74 12.62
C ASN A 94 -9.88 8.06 13.44
N TYR A 95 -9.52 7.20 14.38
CA TYR A 95 -10.46 6.51 15.27
C TYR A 95 -10.53 7.12 16.67
N GLN A 96 -9.86 8.26 16.87
CA GLN A 96 -9.88 8.97 18.14
C GLN A 96 -11.27 9.58 18.40
N THR A 97 -11.75 9.40 19.60
CA THR A 97 -12.94 10.04 20.16
C THR A 97 -12.54 11.02 21.25
N GLU A 98 -13.50 11.64 21.91
CA GLU A 98 -13.24 12.57 23.02
C GLU A 98 -12.48 11.91 24.18
N ASN A 99 -12.77 10.64 24.48
CA ASN A 99 -12.26 9.94 25.66
C ASN A 99 -11.59 8.59 25.39
N SER A 100 -11.51 8.17 24.12
CA SER A 100 -10.99 6.84 23.77
C SER A 100 -10.53 6.79 22.31
N ILE A 101 -9.91 5.69 21.93
CA ILE A 101 -9.61 5.36 20.54
C ILE A 101 -10.34 4.06 20.21
N GLU A 102 -11.26 4.12 19.26
CA GLU A 102 -11.98 2.94 18.78
C GLU A 102 -11.06 2.05 17.96
N ILE A 103 -11.21 0.73 18.12
CA ILE A 103 -10.49 -0.22 17.29
C ILE A 103 -11.32 -0.54 16.05
N PRO A 104 -10.74 -0.45 14.83
CA PRO A 104 -11.42 -0.88 13.61
C PRO A 104 -12.04 -2.26 13.78
N GLU A 105 -13.29 -2.42 13.37
CA GLU A 105 -14.05 -3.64 13.57
C GLU A 105 -13.32 -4.90 13.09
N VAL A 106 -12.64 -4.81 11.92
CA VAL A 106 -11.87 -5.89 11.33
C VAL A 106 -10.68 -6.32 12.19
N LEU A 107 -10.17 -5.46 13.08
CA LEU A 107 -9.04 -5.76 13.95
C LEU A 107 -9.45 -6.30 15.33
N ARG A 108 -10.71 -6.14 15.75
CA ARG A 108 -11.19 -6.58 17.07
C ARG A 108 -10.96 -8.06 17.37
N PRO A 109 -11.12 -8.99 16.40
CA PRO A 109 -10.80 -10.40 16.63
C PRO A 109 -9.32 -10.66 16.98
N TYR A 110 -8.42 -9.77 16.56
CA TYR A 110 -6.98 -9.89 16.79
C TYR A 110 -6.53 -9.17 18.06
N THR A 111 -7.14 -8.04 18.39
CA THR A 111 -6.80 -7.27 19.58
C THR A 111 -7.43 -7.82 20.84
N GLY A 112 -8.61 -8.43 20.74
CA GLY A 112 -9.39 -8.90 21.89
C GLY A 112 -10.09 -7.78 22.68
N PHE A 113 -10.02 -6.53 22.20
CA PHE A 113 -10.72 -5.38 22.77
C PHE A 113 -11.24 -4.46 21.66
N GLU A 114 -12.21 -3.63 21.99
CA GLU A 114 -12.90 -2.76 21.03
C GLU A 114 -12.43 -1.32 21.06
N ARG A 115 -11.78 -0.89 22.15
CA ARG A 115 -11.27 0.48 22.34
C ARG A 115 -10.10 0.53 23.31
N ILE A 116 -9.37 1.63 23.24
CA ILE A 116 -8.32 2.03 24.18
C ILE A 116 -8.87 3.24 24.92
N ASP A 117 -8.96 3.13 26.27
CA ASP A 117 -9.43 4.20 27.18
C ASP A 117 -8.27 5.12 27.61
#